data_ffc1a1d76df66f6eaa70453d9bab2f3d
#
_entry.id   ffc1a1d76df66f6eaa70453d9bab2f3d
#
_cell.length_a   1.000
_cell.length_b   1.000
_cell.length_c   1.000
_cell.angle_alpha   90.00
_cell.angle_beta   90.00
_cell.angle_gamma   90.00
#
_symmetry.space_group_name_H-M   'P 1'
#
loop_
_entity.id
_entity.type
_entity.pdbx_description
1 polymer ?
#
loop_
_entity_poly.entity_id
_entity_poly.type
_entity_poly.pdbx_seq_one_letter_code
_entity_poly.pdbx_strand_id
1 'polypeptide(L)'
;LFDGEHPNARTELLAEYKANRPDYSLVAEEDNPFSQIDDVYRALSFMNIRHTEVQQVETDDVIASYAYTYGEQMPIVISSFDSDFFQLINDNVKILRYRGKNTVICDTTYVKEKLNITPHQYADFKSLTGDNADNIKGADKVGPKTAALLLHEFGDLESILANAESITK
;
A
#
# COMPACT_ATOMS: atom_id res chain seq x y z
N LEU A 1 7.99 9.29 7.82
CA LEU A 1 9.02 8.53 7.10
C LEU A 1 9.11 9.01 5.67
N PHE A 2 10.30 8.94 5.08
CA PHE A 2 10.58 9.33 3.70
C PHE A 2 11.36 8.21 3.02
N ASP A 3 11.08 7.96 1.74
CA ASP A 3 11.85 7.03 0.92
C ASP A 3 13.21 7.65 0.55
N GLY A 4 14.26 6.84 0.64
CA GLY A 4 15.58 7.19 0.12
C GLY A 4 15.72 6.90 -1.37
N GLU A 5 16.73 7.46 -2.00
CA GLU A 5 17.01 7.37 -3.45
C GLU A 5 17.70 6.06 -3.87
N HIS A 6 17.45 4.94 -3.24
CA HIS A 6 18.20 3.73 -3.54
C HIS A 6 17.42 2.71 -4.37
N PRO A 7 18.13 1.92 -5.22
CA PRO A 7 17.51 0.83 -5.97
C PRO A 7 16.82 -0.13 -5.02
N ASN A 8 15.59 -0.49 -5.36
CA ASN A 8 14.78 -1.41 -4.58
C ASN A 8 15.01 -2.85 -5.05
N ALA A 9 15.15 -3.79 -4.12
CA ALA A 9 15.25 -5.21 -4.42
C ALA A 9 14.08 -5.74 -5.29
N ARG A 10 12.92 -5.08 -5.25
CA ARG A 10 11.74 -5.43 -6.08
C ARG A 10 11.99 -5.21 -7.57
N THR A 11 12.78 -4.20 -7.95
CA THR A 11 13.14 -3.96 -9.36
C THR A 11 14.10 -5.01 -9.91
N GLU A 12 14.85 -5.69 -9.03
CA GLU A 12 15.68 -6.84 -9.41
C GLU A 12 14.84 -8.08 -9.71
N LEU A 13 13.72 -8.24 -8.99
CA LEU A 13 12.78 -9.37 -9.18
C LEU A 13 11.84 -9.14 -10.37
N LEU A 14 11.41 -7.90 -10.60
CA LEU A 14 10.48 -7.52 -11.66
C LEU A 14 10.90 -6.16 -12.25
N ALA A 15 11.53 -6.19 -13.41
CA ALA A 15 12.05 -4.98 -14.07
C ALA A 15 10.94 -3.96 -14.41
N GLU A 16 9.71 -4.42 -14.63
CA GLU A 16 8.55 -3.59 -14.90
C GLU A 16 7.96 -2.93 -13.64
N TYR A 17 8.38 -3.33 -12.44
CA TYR A 17 7.89 -2.76 -11.19
C TYR A 17 8.17 -1.26 -11.14
N LYS A 18 7.12 -0.47 -11.00
CA LYS A 18 7.17 1.01 -10.98
C LYS A 18 7.81 1.67 -12.21
N ALA A 19 8.04 0.92 -13.31
CA ALA A 19 8.69 1.44 -14.53
C ALA A 19 7.86 2.54 -15.25
N ASN A 20 6.58 2.66 -14.92
CA ASN A 20 5.68 3.71 -15.42
C ASN A 20 5.76 5.02 -14.64
N ARG A 21 6.58 5.11 -13.58
CA ARG A 21 6.74 6.33 -12.79
C ARG A 21 7.63 7.35 -13.52
N PRO A 22 7.33 8.66 -13.39
CA PRO A 22 8.17 9.70 -13.95
C PRO A 22 9.60 9.65 -13.37
N ASP A 23 10.59 9.84 -14.22
CA ASP A 23 11.96 10.07 -13.79
C ASP A 23 12.15 11.56 -13.45
N TYR A 24 12.13 11.88 -12.16
CA TYR A 24 12.28 13.25 -11.68
C TYR A 24 13.70 13.79 -11.80
N SER A 25 14.70 12.98 -12.09
CA SER A 25 16.05 13.45 -12.36
C SER A 25 16.14 14.27 -13.66
N LEU A 26 15.17 14.10 -14.56
CA LEU A 26 15.06 14.81 -15.84
C LEU A 26 14.13 16.03 -15.77
N VAL A 27 13.53 16.30 -14.62
CA VAL A 27 12.57 17.41 -14.41
C VAL A 27 13.33 18.64 -13.93
N ALA A 28 12.93 19.83 -14.39
CA ALA A 28 13.53 21.09 -13.93
C ALA A 28 13.37 21.22 -12.39
N GLU A 29 14.36 21.85 -11.74
CA GLU A 29 14.38 21.96 -10.27
C GLU A 29 13.11 22.59 -9.69
N GLU A 30 12.56 23.60 -10.39
CA GLU A 30 11.33 24.31 -10.02
C GLU A 30 10.06 23.42 -10.07
N ASP A 31 10.07 22.40 -10.93
CA ASP A 31 8.97 21.43 -11.10
C ASP A 31 9.22 20.11 -10.36
N ASN A 32 10.42 19.92 -9.81
CA ASN A 32 10.79 18.71 -9.09
C ASN A 32 10.32 18.77 -7.64
N PRO A 33 9.34 17.92 -7.24
CA PRO A 33 8.83 17.93 -5.87
C PRO A 33 9.88 17.61 -4.80
N PHE A 34 10.98 16.92 -5.20
CA PHE A 34 12.04 16.53 -4.28
C PHE A 34 13.03 17.68 -3.99
N SER A 35 13.05 18.75 -4.79
CA SER A 35 13.90 19.92 -4.53
C SER A 35 13.60 20.63 -3.20
N GLN A 36 12.40 20.43 -2.64
CA GLN A 36 11.94 21.04 -1.40
C GLN A 36 12.11 20.14 -0.16
N ILE A 37 12.66 18.94 -0.31
CA ILE A 37 12.72 17.94 0.78
C ILE A 37 13.53 18.43 1.98
N ASP A 38 14.63 19.14 1.73
CA ASP A 38 15.47 19.71 2.81
C ASP A 38 14.72 20.78 3.62
N ASP A 39 13.88 21.58 2.95
CA ASP A 39 13.04 22.56 3.62
C ASP A 39 11.95 21.88 4.46
N VAL A 40 11.39 20.77 3.98
CA VAL A 40 10.45 19.95 4.72
C VAL A 40 11.12 19.37 5.97
N TYR A 41 12.33 18.81 5.86
CA TYR A 41 13.07 18.28 7.01
C TYR A 41 13.37 19.37 8.06
N ARG A 42 13.77 20.57 7.60
CA ARG A 42 13.97 21.71 8.51
C ARG A 42 12.67 22.11 9.22
N ALA A 43 11.56 22.19 8.48
CA ALA A 43 10.27 22.53 9.05
C ALA A 43 9.82 21.49 10.09
N LEU A 44 9.94 20.18 9.81
CA LEU A 44 9.61 19.12 10.75
C LEU A 44 10.48 19.20 12.01
N SER A 45 11.77 19.50 11.86
CA SER A 45 12.68 19.69 12.98
C SER A 45 12.25 20.87 13.87
N PHE A 46 11.90 22.02 13.28
CA PHE A 46 11.38 23.18 14.01
C PHE A 46 10.08 22.89 14.76
N MET A 47 9.23 22.04 14.17
CA MET A 47 7.97 21.60 14.77
C MET A 47 8.15 20.49 15.81
N ASN A 48 9.39 20.03 16.05
CA ASN A 48 9.72 18.90 16.90
C ASN A 48 8.99 17.61 16.49
N ILE A 49 8.79 17.41 15.18
CA ILE A 49 8.22 16.21 14.61
C ILE A 49 9.34 15.25 14.22
N ARG A 50 9.31 14.04 14.77
CA ARG A 50 10.28 13.00 14.41
C ARG A 50 10.12 12.62 12.95
N HIS A 51 11.21 12.66 12.22
CA HIS A 51 11.26 12.23 10.82
C HIS A 51 12.55 11.47 10.56
N THR A 52 12.53 10.61 9.57
CA THR A 52 13.70 9.86 9.11
C THR A 52 13.51 9.45 7.67
N GLU A 53 14.61 9.40 6.94
CA GLU A 53 14.70 8.81 5.62
C GLU A 53 15.09 7.34 5.75
N VAL A 54 14.42 6.49 5.01
CA VAL A 54 14.65 5.05 5.01
C VAL A 54 15.52 4.70 3.81
N GLN A 55 16.57 3.94 4.05
CA GLN A 55 17.54 3.54 3.01
C GLN A 55 17.37 2.08 2.65
N GLN A 56 17.52 1.75 1.35
CA GLN A 56 17.54 0.38 0.81
C GLN A 56 16.23 -0.44 0.89
N VAL A 57 15.21 0.08 1.55
CA VAL A 57 13.87 -0.54 1.62
C VAL A 57 12.81 0.55 1.40
N GLU A 58 11.63 0.19 1.00
CA GLU A 58 10.51 1.14 0.89
C GLU A 58 9.99 1.52 2.27
N THR A 59 9.58 2.78 2.46
CA THR A 59 8.97 3.25 3.71
C THR A 59 7.76 2.44 4.09
N ASP A 60 7.03 1.92 3.12
CA ASP A 60 5.84 1.09 3.34
C ASP A 60 6.19 -0.21 4.07
N ASP A 61 7.34 -0.83 3.77
CA ASP A 61 7.81 -2.02 4.46
C ASP A 61 8.17 -1.73 5.93
N VAL A 62 8.78 -0.56 6.18
CA VAL A 62 9.11 -0.14 7.55
C VAL A 62 7.83 0.15 8.36
N ILE A 63 6.86 0.84 7.75
CA ILE A 63 5.56 1.09 8.37
C ILE A 63 4.85 -0.22 8.67
N ALA A 64 4.83 -1.16 7.72
CA ALA A 64 4.23 -2.47 7.88
C ALA A 64 4.91 -3.28 9.00
N SER A 65 6.25 -3.28 9.03
CA SER A 65 7.03 -3.95 10.07
C SER A 65 6.74 -3.38 11.46
N TYR A 66 6.61 -2.05 11.55
CA TYR A 66 6.25 -1.38 12.81
C TYR A 66 4.83 -1.75 13.25
N ALA A 67 3.87 -1.70 12.32
CA ALA A 67 2.47 -2.05 12.60
C ALA A 67 2.33 -3.52 13.03
N TYR A 68 3.07 -4.42 12.36
CA TYR A 68 3.09 -5.84 12.71
C TYR A 68 3.70 -6.10 14.09
N THR A 69 4.81 -5.42 14.42
CA THR A 69 5.54 -5.63 15.68
C THR A 69 4.77 -5.09 16.89
N TYR A 70 4.12 -3.94 16.74
CA TYR A 70 3.53 -3.21 17.87
C TYR A 70 2.01 -3.16 17.84
N GLY A 71 1.37 -3.54 16.75
CA GLY A 71 -0.10 -3.43 16.58
C GLY A 71 -0.91 -4.25 17.55
N GLU A 72 -0.35 -5.32 18.12
CA GLU A 72 -1.02 -6.07 19.20
C GLU A 72 -0.85 -5.41 20.57
N GLN A 73 0.15 -4.53 20.74
CA GLN A 73 0.54 -3.95 22.02
C GLN A 73 -0.05 -2.56 22.24
N MET A 74 -0.32 -1.82 21.15
CA MET A 74 -0.78 -0.45 21.20
C MET A 74 -1.59 -0.05 19.97
N PRO A 75 -2.52 0.92 20.11
CA PRO A 75 -3.20 1.47 18.95
C PRO A 75 -2.24 2.19 18.00
N ILE A 76 -2.35 1.89 16.70
CA ILE A 76 -1.55 2.51 15.65
C ILE A 76 -2.48 3.15 14.62
N VAL A 77 -2.18 4.39 14.24
CA VAL A 77 -2.84 5.09 13.13
C VAL A 77 -1.80 5.41 12.07
N ILE A 78 -1.93 4.80 10.90
CA ILE A 78 -1.11 5.09 9.72
C ILE A 78 -1.80 6.18 8.91
N SER A 79 -1.16 7.34 8.77
CA SER A 79 -1.68 8.41 7.92
C SER A 79 -1.15 8.25 6.50
N SER A 80 -2.00 7.73 5.61
CA SER A 80 -1.63 7.48 4.21
C SER A 80 -2.86 7.47 3.31
N PHE A 81 -2.66 7.78 2.02
CA PHE A 81 -3.64 7.55 0.96
C PHE A 81 -3.45 6.21 0.27
N ASP A 82 -2.33 5.54 0.53
CA ASP A 82 -2.06 4.23 -0.05
C ASP A 82 -3.04 3.19 0.50
N SER A 83 -3.65 2.46 -0.40
CA SER A 83 -4.58 1.40 -0.05
C SER A 83 -3.88 0.10 0.31
N ASP A 84 -2.60 -0.03 0.00
CA ASP A 84 -1.85 -1.25 0.31
C ASP A 84 -1.70 -1.46 1.82
N PHE A 85 -1.79 -0.39 2.60
CA PHE A 85 -1.88 -0.48 4.05
C PHE A 85 -3.18 -1.11 4.57
N PHE A 86 -4.20 -1.32 3.74
CA PHE A 86 -5.43 -1.98 4.18
C PHE A 86 -5.18 -3.40 4.69
N GLN A 87 -4.16 -4.09 4.19
CA GLN A 87 -3.75 -5.41 4.67
C GLN A 87 -3.29 -5.41 6.13
N LEU A 88 -2.91 -4.26 6.68
CA LEU A 88 -2.43 -4.11 8.06
C LEU A 88 -3.56 -3.84 9.07
N ILE A 89 -4.76 -3.51 8.57
CA ILE A 89 -5.89 -3.12 9.42
C ILE A 89 -6.32 -4.31 10.29
N ASN A 90 -6.43 -4.03 11.59
CA ASN A 90 -6.98 -4.93 12.59
C ASN A 90 -7.69 -4.10 13.69
N ASP A 91 -7.96 -4.69 14.84
CA ASP A 91 -8.62 -3.98 15.93
C ASP A 91 -7.85 -2.77 16.45
N ASN A 92 -6.51 -2.82 16.41
CA ASN A 92 -5.64 -1.76 16.90
C ASN A 92 -5.02 -0.90 15.79
N VAL A 93 -4.91 -1.40 14.56
CA VAL A 93 -4.28 -0.69 13.42
C VAL A 93 -5.35 -0.12 12.51
N LYS A 94 -5.33 1.18 12.28
CA LYS A 94 -6.26 1.91 11.40
C LYS A 94 -5.51 2.81 10.45
N ILE A 95 -6.13 3.11 9.30
CA ILE A 95 -5.56 4.03 8.31
C ILE A 95 -6.34 5.34 8.33
N LEU A 96 -5.62 6.46 8.47
CA LEU A 96 -6.17 7.80 8.38
C LEU A 96 -5.95 8.36 6.97
N ARG A 97 -7.01 8.59 6.24
CA ARG A 97 -7.00 9.33 4.97
C ARG A 97 -7.43 10.76 5.22
N TYR A 98 -6.44 11.63 5.47
CA TYR A 98 -6.70 13.02 5.82
C TYR A 98 -7.02 13.86 4.58
N ARG A 99 -8.26 14.38 4.49
CA ARG A 99 -8.73 15.29 3.43
C ARG A 99 -9.53 16.45 4.01
N GLY A 100 -9.05 17.09 5.05
CA GLY A 100 -9.77 18.16 5.72
C GLY A 100 -11.16 17.69 6.17
N LYS A 101 -12.23 18.31 5.67
CA LYS A 101 -13.61 17.95 6.02
C LYS A 101 -14.04 16.54 5.57
N ASN A 102 -13.32 15.97 4.60
CA ASN A 102 -13.59 14.63 4.04
C ASN A 102 -12.59 13.60 4.57
N THR A 103 -12.04 13.82 5.76
CA THR A 103 -11.15 12.88 6.42
C THR A 103 -11.90 11.60 6.79
N VAL A 104 -11.28 10.45 6.50
CA VAL A 104 -11.85 9.13 6.75
C VAL A 104 -10.85 8.28 7.55
N ILE A 105 -11.35 7.58 8.55
CA ILE A 105 -10.62 6.50 9.21
C ILE A 105 -11.08 5.19 8.58
N CYS A 106 -10.14 4.46 7.98
CA CYS A 106 -10.38 3.16 7.41
C CYS A 106 -10.06 2.08 8.46
N ASP A 107 -11.06 1.29 8.78
CA ASP A 107 -11.01 0.14 9.66
C ASP A 107 -11.52 -1.12 8.93
N THR A 108 -11.69 -2.21 9.64
CA THR A 108 -12.20 -3.48 9.08
C THR A 108 -13.57 -3.30 8.41
N THR A 109 -14.45 -2.49 9.01
CA THR A 109 -15.79 -2.21 8.45
C THR A 109 -15.66 -1.46 7.13
N TYR A 110 -14.80 -0.45 7.09
CA TYR A 110 -14.55 0.32 5.85
C TYR A 110 -14.08 -0.56 4.71
N VAL A 111 -13.10 -1.46 4.95
CA VAL A 111 -12.58 -2.38 3.91
C VAL A 111 -13.68 -3.30 3.41
N LYS A 112 -14.45 -3.88 4.34
CA LYS A 112 -15.57 -4.77 4.01
C LYS A 112 -16.66 -4.08 3.19
N GLU A 113 -17.08 -2.87 3.57
CA GLU A 113 -18.12 -2.12 2.85
C GLU A 113 -17.63 -1.66 1.48
N LYS A 114 -16.35 -1.29 1.35
CA LYS A 114 -15.78 -0.73 0.14
C LYS A 114 -15.40 -1.77 -0.90
N LEU A 115 -14.83 -2.90 -0.46
CA LEU A 115 -14.21 -3.90 -1.32
C LEU A 115 -14.87 -5.29 -1.22
N ASN A 116 -15.75 -5.48 -0.23
CA ASN A 116 -16.40 -6.76 0.08
C ASN A 116 -15.40 -7.89 0.38
N ILE A 117 -14.29 -7.55 1.04
CA ILE A 117 -13.25 -8.47 1.53
C ILE A 117 -12.86 -8.10 2.96
N THR A 118 -12.13 -8.98 3.62
CA THR A 118 -11.46 -8.66 4.90
C THR A 118 -10.09 -8.04 4.66
N PRO A 119 -9.51 -7.28 5.63
CA PRO A 119 -8.14 -6.78 5.52
C PRO A 119 -7.11 -7.88 5.21
N HIS A 120 -7.22 -9.05 5.81
CA HIS A 120 -6.31 -10.17 5.54
C HIS A 120 -6.34 -10.67 4.09
N GLN A 121 -7.46 -10.50 3.40
CA GLN A 121 -7.60 -10.87 2.00
C GLN A 121 -7.09 -9.80 1.03
N TYR A 122 -6.60 -8.65 1.56
CA TYR A 122 -6.27 -7.54 0.67
C TYR A 122 -5.09 -7.83 -0.25
N ALA A 123 -4.04 -8.52 0.22
CA ALA A 123 -2.91 -8.92 -0.61
C ALA A 123 -3.33 -9.88 -1.74
N ASP A 124 -4.16 -10.87 -1.42
CA ASP A 124 -4.72 -11.81 -2.40
C ASP A 124 -5.62 -11.11 -3.41
N PHE A 125 -6.44 -10.16 -2.93
CA PHE A 125 -7.27 -9.32 -3.76
C PHE A 125 -6.43 -8.52 -4.78
N LYS A 126 -5.33 -7.91 -4.34
CA LYS A 126 -4.39 -7.18 -5.20
C LYS A 126 -3.68 -8.11 -6.18
N SER A 127 -3.30 -9.31 -5.76
CA SER A 127 -2.71 -10.34 -6.65
C SER A 127 -3.67 -10.72 -7.79
N LEU A 128 -4.96 -10.82 -7.50
CA LEU A 128 -5.98 -11.12 -8.51
C LEU A 128 -6.30 -9.93 -9.42
N THR A 129 -6.40 -8.72 -8.87
CA THR A 129 -6.80 -7.51 -9.62
C THR A 129 -5.66 -6.80 -10.30
N GLY A 130 -4.42 -7.02 -9.84
CA GLY A 130 -3.24 -6.26 -10.22
C GLY A 130 -3.15 -4.90 -9.54
N ASP A 131 -2.06 -4.21 -9.83
CA ASP A 131 -1.80 -2.85 -9.42
C ASP A 131 -1.24 -2.00 -10.56
N ASN A 132 -2.10 -1.15 -11.13
CA ASN A 132 -1.70 -0.26 -12.22
C ASN A 132 -0.72 0.82 -11.77
N ALA A 133 -0.77 1.26 -10.50
CA ALA A 133 0.14 2.27 -9.97
C ALA A 133 1.59 1.75 -9.93
N ASP A 134 1.75 0.47 -9.62
CA ASP A 134 3.05 -0.20 -9.56
C ASP A 134 3.36 -1.03 -10.81
N ASN A 135 2.53 -0.91 -11.86
CA ASN A 135 2.69 -1.64 -13.10
C ASN A 135 2.67 -3.18 -12.92
N ILE A 136 1.87 -3.66 -11.98
CA ILE A 136 1.66 -5.09 -11.72
C ILE A 136 0.37 -5.54 -12.37
N LYS A 137 0.49 -6.52 -13.27
CA LYS A 137 -0.66 -7.10 -13.97
C LYS A 137 -1.36 -8.13 -13.09
N GLY A 138 -2.69 -8.01 -12.97
CA GLY A 138 -3.53 -9.01 -12.32
C GLY A 138 -3.89 -10.21 -13.23
N ALA A 139 -4.73 -11.08 -12.71
CA ALA A 139 -5.27 -12.21 -13.47
C ALA A 139 -6.17 -11.72 -14.60
N ASP A 140 -6.04 -12.34 -15.78
CA ASP A 140 -6.81 -11.94 -16.96
C ASP A 140 -8.32 -12.08 -16.72
N LYS A 141 -9.06 -11.02 -17.03
CA LYS A 141 -10.52 -10.91 -16.85
C LYS A 141 -11.03 -10.98 -15.40
N VAL A 142 -10.15 -10.89 -14.41
CA VAL A 142 -10.52 -10.83 -13.00
C VAL A 142 -10.49 -9.38 -12.53
N GLY A 143 -11.66 -8.76 -12.48
CA GLY A 143 -11.82 -7.42 -11.90
C GLY A 143 -12.15 -7.48 -10.40
N PRO A 144 -12.27 -6.30 -9.74
CA PRO A 144 -12.49 -6.23 -8.29
C PRO A 144 -13.70 -7.02 -7.78
N LYS A 145 -14.82 -7.01 -8.51
CA LYS A 145 -16.02 -7.76 -8.12
C LYS A 145 -15.79 -9.26 -8.17
N THR A 146 -15.15 -9.74 -9.23
CA THR A 146 -14.84 -11.17 -9.41
C THR A 146 -13.83 -11.63 -8.35
N ALA A 147 -12.77 -10.84 -8.10
CA ALA A 147 -11.79 -11.14 -7.08
C ALA A 147 -12.43 -11.26 -5.67
N ALA A 148 -13.30 -10.32 -5.31
CA ALA A 148 -14.00 -10.36 -4.03
C ALA A 148 -14.93 -11.58 -3.91
N LEU A 149 -15.63 -11.97 -4.97
CA LEU A 149 -16.47 -13.18 -4.96
C LEU A 149 -15.64 -14.44 -4.80
N LEU A 150 -14.53 -14.56 -5.53
CA LEU A 150 -13.61 -15.70 -5.41
C LEU A 150 -13.05 -15.82 -4.00
N LEU A 151 -12.58 -14.71 -3.43
CA LEU A 151 -12.08 -14.70 -2.06
C LEU A 151 -13.16 -15.00 -1.01
N HIS A 152 -14.39 -14.61 -1.27
CA HIS A 152 -15.52 -14.96 -0.39
C HIS A 152 -15.84 -16.47 -0.45
N GLU A 153 -15.73 -17.08 -1.63
CA GLU A 153 -16.05 -18.49 -1.85
C GLU A 153 -14.92 -19.43 -1.39
N PHE A 154 -13.67 -19.09 -1.73
CA PHE A 154 -12.52 -19.96 -1.51
C PHE A 154 -11.65 -19.55 -0.31
N GLY A 155 -11.77 -18.33 0.18
CA GLY A 155 -11.06 -17.82 1.37
C GLY A 155 -9.76 -17.10 1.04
N ASP A 156 -8.86 -17.72 0.30
CA ASP A 156 -7.52 -17.22 -0.04
C ASP A 156 -7.09 -17.57 -1.47
N LEU A 157 -5.99 -16.99 -1.91
CA LEU A 157 -5.45 -17.14 -3.27
C LEU A 157 -5.01 -18.58 -3.55
N GLU A 158 -4.39 -19.25 -2.61
CA GLU A 158 -3.93 -20.65 -2.74
C GLU A 158 -5.11 -21.58 -2.98
N SER A 159 -6.20 -21.39 -2.24
CA SER A 159 -7.43 -22.14 -2.41
C SER A 159 -8.08 -21.89 -3.76
N ILE A 160 -8.05 -20.64 -4.25
CA ILE A 160 -8.52 -20.28 -5.60
C ILE A 160 -7.69 -21.01 -6.65
N LEU A 161 -6.37 -20.98 -6.53
CA LEU A 161 -5.47 -21.65 -7.48
C LEU A 161 -5.65 -23.16 -7.48
N ALA A 162 -5.82 -23.77 -6.30
CA ALA A 162 -6.06 -25.22 -6.18
C ALA A 162 -7.38 -25.66 -6.84
N ASN A 163 -8.37 -24.75 -6.96
CA ASN A 163 -9.67 -25.02 -7.55
C ASN A 163 -9.86 -24.36 -8.94
N ALA A 164 -8.82 -23.82 -9.55
CA ALA A 164 -8.90 -23.00 -10.76
C ALA A 164 -9.60 -23.72 -11.94
N GLU A 165 -9.41 -25.03 -12.08
CA GLU A 165 -10.03 -25.85 -13.14
C GLU A 165 -11.56 -25.96 -12.98
N SER A 166 -12.08 -25.87 -11.75
CA SER A 166 -13.50 -25.95 -11.44
C SER A 166 -14.23 -24.60 -11.52
N ILE A 167 -13.48 -23.49 -11.56
CA ILE A 167 -14.05 -22.14 -11.65
C ILE A 167 -14.57 -21.92 -13.08
N THR A 168 -15.86 -22.06 -13.26
CA THR A 168 -16.52 -21.79 -14.53
C THR A 168 -16.66 -20.27 -14.75
N LYS A 169 -16.46 -19.86 -16.01
CA LYS A 169 -16.56 -18.46 -16.46
C LYS A 169 -18.00 -17.94 -16.41
#